data_88d38a74382b5da833767cf7917f47da
#
_entry.id   88d38a74382b5da833767cf7917f47da
#
_cell.length_a   1.000
_cell.length_b   1.000
_cell.length_c   1.000
_cell.angle_alpha   90.00
_cell.angle_beta   90.00
_cell.angle_gamma   90.00
#
_symmetry.space_group_name_H-M   'P 1'
#
loop_
_entity.id
_entity.type
_entity.pdbx_description
1 polymer ?
#
loop_
_entity_poly.entity_id
_entity_poly.type
_entity_poly.pdbx_seq_one_letter_code
_entity_poly.pdbx_strand_id
1 'polypeptide(L)'
;TVAVLAEVDDIEIDIPDSDIEIDVFKSAGAGGQNVQKNMTAVRIHHKPTGIIVACQDERSQLQNKTRAMSVLKARLYEMEEEKRQSELDATRRSQIGTGERSEKIRTYNYPQSRVTDHRINVSSYNMAGVMDGYELDTFIEELQHAEEAERLANFESNGK
;
A
#
# COMPACT_ATOMS: atom_id res chain seq x y z
N THR A 1 19.20 7.76 7.85
CA THR A 1 18.39 7.37 6.65
C THR A 1 17.07 8.10 6.71
N VAL A 2 16.59 8.63 5.59
CA VAL A 2 15.29 9.30 5.47
C VAL A 2 14.50 8.56 4.39
N ALA A 3 13.27 8.16 4.73
CA ALA A 3 12.31 7.62 3.77
C ALA A 3 11.18 8.64 3.58
N VAL A 4 10.77 8.88 2.35
CA VAL A 4 9.67 9.77 1.98
C VAL A 4 8.54 8.91 1.42
N LEU A 5 7.39 8.96 2.08
CA LEU A 5 6.18 8.25 1.66
C LEU A 5 5.09 9.28 1.39
N ALA A 6 4.30 9.04 0.34
CA ALA A 6 3.10 9.84 0.10
C ALA A 6 2.03 9.50 1.14
N GLU A 7 1.32 10.50 1.61
CA GLU A 7 0.09 10.31 2.38
C GLU A 7 -1.00 9.77 1.43
N VAL A 8 -1.66 8.71 1.85
CA VAL A 8 -2.66 8.00 1.03
C VAL A 8 -4.01 8.09 1.73
N ASP A 9 -5.05 8.37 0.97
CA ASP A 9 -6.43 8.44 1.44
C ASP A 9 -6.95 7.08 1.96
N ASP A 10 -8.03 7.14 2.75
CA ASP A 10 -8.69 5.95 3.29
C ASP A 10 -9.22 5.04 2.17
N ILE A 11 -9.16 3.73 2.41
CA ILE A 11 -9.65 2.72 1.47
C ILE A 11 -11.18 2.67 1.54
N GLU A 12 -11.82 3.00 0.44
CA GLU A 12 -13.27 2.84 0.29
C GLU A 12 -13.54 1.56 -0.51
N ILE A 13 -14.25 0.59 0.12
CA ILE A 13 -14.59 -0.67 -0.54
C ILE A 13 -16.04 -0.64 -1.00
N ASP A 14 -16.22 -0.62 -2.30
CA ASP A 14 -17.49 -0.89 -2.95
C ASP A 14 -17.52 -2.32 -3.49
N ILE A 15 -18.60 -3.04 -3.20
CA ILE A 15 -18.80 -4.43 -3.63
C ILE A 15 -20.03 -4.47 -4.54
N PRO A 16 -19.84 -4.53 -5.85
CA PRO A 16 -20.96 -4.63 -6.77
C PRO A 16 -21.66 -5.99 -6.65
N ASP A 17 -22.97 -6.00 -6.77
CA ASP A 17 -23.79 -7.22 -6.69
C ASP A 17 -23.43 -8.27 -7.75
N SER A 18 -22.81 -7.88 -8.87
CA SER A 18 -22.32 -8.78 -9.91
C SER A 18 -21.20 -9.71 -9.45
N ASP A 19 -20.42 -9.23 -8.49
CA ASP A 19 -19.21 -9.91 -8.01
C ASP A 19 -19.47 -10.86 -6.85
N ILE A 20 -20.71 -10.88 -6.36
CA ILE A 20 -21.14 -11.77 -5.30
C ILE A 20 -22.09 -12.83 -5.81
N GLU A 21 -21.99 -14.01 -5.24
CA GLU A 21 -22.93 -15.11 -5.38
C GLU A 21 -23.44 -15.49 -3.99
N ILE A 22 -24.76 -15.55 -3.84
CA ILE A 22 -25.41 -15.79 -2.55
C ILE A 22 -26.13 -17.11 -2.59
N ASP A 23 -25.67 -18.04 -1.74
CA ASP A 23 -26.30 -19.35 -1.53
C ASP A 23 -27.02 -19.36 -0.18
N VAL A 24 -28.19 -19.98 -0.18
CA VAL A 24 -28.93 -20.24 1.06
C VAL A 24 -28.95 -21.72 1.37
N PHE A 25 -28.71 -22.07 2.63
CA PHE A 25 -28.67 -23.45 3.06
C PHE A 25 -29.32 -23.64 4.44
N LYS A 26 -29.50 -24.90 4.82
CA LYS A 26 -30.05 -25.23 6.13
C LYS A 26 -29.00 -25.06 7.20
N SER A 27 -29.36 -24.35 8.28
CA SER A 27 -28.46 -24.20 9.43
C SER A 27 -28.18 -25.57 10.05
N ALA A 28 -26.93 -25.82 10.40
CA ALA A 28 -26.51 -27.01 11.13
C ALA A 28 -26.59 -26.72 12.63
N GLY A 29 -27.40 -27.50 13.40
CA GLY A 29 -27.49 -27.37 14.85
C GLY A 29 -28.61 -28.22 15.44
N ALA A 30 -28.57 -28.40 16.76
CA ALA A 30 -29.60 -29.07 17.55
C ALA A 30 -30.81 -28.13 17.70
N GLY A 31 -31.61 -27.98 16.64
CA GLY A 31 -32.81 -27.16 16.63
C GLY A 31 -34.08 -27.99 16.42
N GLY A 32 -35.21 -27.44 16.84
CA GLY A 32 -36.52 -28.05 16.63
C GLY A 32 -36.94 -28.01 15.13
N GLN A 33 -38.16 -28.46 14.83
CA GLN A 33 -38.71 -28.61 13.48
C GLN A 33 -38.55 -27.39 12.58
N ASN A 34 -38.45 -26.18 13.12
CA ASN A 34 -38.30 -24.93 12.34
C ASN A 34 -36.93 -24.77 11.75
N VAL A 35 -35.85 -25.17 12.42
CA VAL A 35 -34.44 -25.10 11.95
C VAL A 35 -34.20 -26.10 10.79
N GLN A 36 -34.90 -27.23 10.82
CA GLN A 36 -34.77 -28.28 9.78
C GLN A 36 -35.57 -27.97 8.51
N LYS A 37 -36.62 -27.12 8.62
CA LYS A 37 -37.51 -26.79 7.48
C LYS A 37 -37.06 -25.51 6.73
N ASN A 38 -36.51 -24.54 7.43
CA ASN A 38 -36.20 -23.24 6.87
C ASN A 38 -34.70 -23.11 6.50
N MET A 39 -34.42 -22.63 5.33
CA MET A 39 -33.07 -22.28 4.89
C MET A 39 -32.76 -20.85 5.32
N THR A 40 -32.25 -20.68 6.53
CA THR A 40 -31.92 -19.36 7.10
C THR A 40 -30.44 -19.03 7.03
N ALA A 41 -29.58 -20.04 6.89
CA ALA A 41 -28.15 -19.82 6.72
C ALA A 41 -27.82 -19.28 5.33
N VAL A 42 -26.89 -18.33 5.29
CA VAL A 42 -26.48 -17.65 4.08
C VAL A 42 -24.98 -17.85 3.89
N ARG A 43 -24.57 -18.16 2.68
CA ARG A 43 -23.18 -18.17 2.20
C ARG A 43 -23.05 -17.17 1.10
N ILE A 44 -22.03 -16.32 1.20
CA ILE A 44 -21.66 -15.35 0.17
C ILE A 44 -20.31 -15.76 -0.38
N HIS A 45 -20.23 -15.87 -1.69
CA HIS A 45 -19.01 -16.13 -2.42
C HIS A 45 -18.63 -14.89 -3.24
N HIS A 46 -17.49 -14.31 -2.96
CA HIS A 46 -16.95 -13.20 -3.74
C HIS A 46 -16.10 -13.75 -4.88
N LYS A 47 -16.60 -13.64 -6.11
CA LYS A 47 -16.00 -14.22 -7.31
C LYS A 47 -14.57 -13.78 -7.60
N PRO A 48 -14.23 -12.45 -7.53
CA PRO A 48 -12.90 -11.98 -7.89
C PRO A 48 -11.79 -12.48 -6.94
N THR A 49 -12.07 -12.56 -5.64
CA THR A 49 -11.08 -12.96 -4.63
C THR A 49 -11.21 -14.40 -4.18
N GLY A 50 -12.33 -15.06 -4.49
CA GLY A 50 -12.62 -16.41 -4.03
C GLY A 50 -12.96 -16.52 -2.54
N ILE A 51 -13.14 -15.39 -1.84
CA ILE A 51 -13.50 -15.39 -0.41
C ILE A 51 -14.91 -15.90 -0.22
N ILE A 52 -15.07 -16.84 0.69
CA ILE A 52 -16.36 -17.39 1.08
C ILE A 52 -16.65 -17.04 2.52
N VAL A 53 -17.83 -16.46 2.76
CA VAL A 53 -18.35 -16.13 4.10
C VAL A 53 -19.66 -16.83 4.30
N ALA A 54 -19.80 -17.62 5.37
CA ALA A 54 -21.04 -18.27 5.76
C ALA A 54 -21.49 -17.73 7.12
N CYS A 55 -22.80 -17.43 7.24
CA CYS A 55 -23.42 -16.95 8.47
C CYS A 55 -24.71 -17.74 8.73
N GLN A 56 -24.85 -18.28 9.95
CA GLN A 56 -25.99 -19.10 10.36
C GLN A 56 -26.46 -18.83 11.79
N ASP A 57 -25.97 -17.75 12.41
CA ASP A 57 -26.15 -17.46 13.82
C ASP A 57 -27.55 -16.94 14.15
N GLU A 58 -28.17 -16.25 13.18
CA GLU A 58 -29.44 -15.60 13.36
C GLU A 58 -30.62 -16.45 12.83
N ARG A 59 -31.82 -16.19 13.37
CA ARG A 59 -33.05 -16.88 12.95
C ARG A 59 -33.59 -16.36 11.60
N SER A 60 -33.20 -15.17 11.20
CA SER A 60 -33.65 -14.50 9.97
C SER A 60 -32.58 -14.60 8.88
N GLN A 61 -32.99 -15.07 7.71
CA GLN A 61 -32.14 -15.09 6.52
C GLN A 61 -31.62 -13.70 6.17
N LEU A 62 -32.44 -12.65 6.31
CA LEU A 62 -32.05 -11.27 6.03
C LEU A 62 -30.93 -10.80 6.98
N GLN A 63 -31.03 -11.11 8.27
CA GLN A 63 -30.01 -10.77 9.24
C GLN A 63 -28.71 -11.50 8.96
N ASN A 64 -28.77 -12.80 8.63
CA ASN A 64 -27.60 -13.57 8.23
C ASN A 64 -26.94 -13.01 6.96
N LYS A 65 -27.74 -12.59 5.96
CA LYS A 65 -27.22 -11.93 4.75
C LYS A 65 -26.50 -10.63 5.08
N THR A 66 -27.12 -9.76 5.87
CA THR A 66 -26.52 -8.48 6.28
C THR A 66 -25.21 -8.69 7.05
N ARG A 67 -25.21 -9.64 7.97
CA ARG A 67 -24.00 -9.97 8.74
C ARG A 67 -22.90 -10.58 7.87
N ALA A 68 -23.25 -11.48 6.97
CA ALA A 68 -22.29 -12.07 6.02
C ALA A 68 -21.67 -11.01 5.10
N MET A 69 -22.46 -10.04 4.63
CA MET A 69 -21.95 -8.89 3.86
C MET A 69 -21.00 -8.02 4.67
N SER A 70 -21.32 -7.74 5.92
CA SER A 70 -20.44 -6.98 6.81
C SER A 70 -19.11 -7.70 7.05
N VAL A 71 -19.14 -9.01 7.27
CA VAL A 71 -17.92 -9.81 7.44
C VAL A 71 -17.11 -9.87 6.14
N LEU A 72 -17.78 -10.00 4.99
CA LEU A 72 -17.09 -9.97 3.69
C LEU A 72 -16.40 -8.63 3.47
N LYS A 73 -17.09 -7.51 3.74
CA LYS A 73 -16.53 -6.16 3.65
C LYS A 73 -15.29 -6.01 4.54
N ALA A 74 -15.36 -6.48 5.77
CA ALA A 74 -14.24 -6.43 6.71
C ALA A 74 -13.02 -7.24 6.21
N ARG A 75 -13.23 -8.43 5.67
CA ARG A 75 -12.14 -9.27 5.12
C ARG A 75 -11.50 -8.66 3.86
N LEU A 76 -12.31 -8.07 2.98
CA LEU A 76 -11.79 -7.39 1.80
C LEU A 76 -10.98 -6.14 2.20
N TYR A 77 -11.45 -5.40 3.20
CA TYR A 77 -10.72 -4.26 3.75
C TYR A 77 -9.36 -4.69 4.34
N GLU A 78 -9.37 -5.72 5.15
CA GLU A 78 -8.14 -6.27 5.75
C GLU A 78 -7.13 -6.69 4.68
N MET A 79 -7.59 -7.39 3.64
CA MET A 79 -6.74 -7.84 2.54
C MET A 79 -6.14 -6.67 1.73
N GLU A 80 -6.95 -5.64 1.44
CA GLU A 80 -6.46 -4.47 0.71
C GLU A 80 -5.52 -3.60 1.57
N GLU A 81 -5.79 -3.51 2.87
CA GLU A 81 -4.92 -2.83 3.84
C GLU A 81 -3.58 -3.56 3.98
N GLU A 82 -3.56 -4.90 4.07
CA GLU A 82 -2.33 -5.69 4.10
C GLU A 82 -1.51 -5.49 2.82
N LYS A 83 -2.16 -5.48 1.66
CA LYS A 83 -1.50 -5.25 0.37
C LYS A 83 -0.88 -3.85 0.33
N ARG A 84 -1.65 -2.83 0.69
CA ARG A 84 -1.18 -1.45 0.76
C ARG A 84 0.00 -1.30 1.71
N GLN A 85 -0.10 -1.89 2.91
CA GLN A 85 0.97 -1.84 3.89
C GLN A 85 2.24 -2.54 3.39
N SER A 86 2.09 -3.68 2.71
CA SER A 86 3.21 -4.40 2.10
C SER A 86 3.91 -3.56 1.02
N GLU A 87 3.16 -2.86 0.18
CA GLU A 87 3.69 -1.97 -0.86
C GLU A 87 4.42 -0.76 -0.25
N LEU A 88 3.83 -0.14 0.79
CA LEU A 88 4.46 0.96 1.52
C LEU A 88 5.76 0.50 2.20
N ASP A 89 5.75 -0.66 2.83
CA ASP A 89 6.92 -1.23 3.48
C ASP A 89 8.01 -1.61 2.46
N ALA A 90 7.63 -2.12 1.30
CA ALA A 90 8.58 -2.39 0.21
C ALA A 90 9.21 -1.10 -0.30
N THR A 91 8.41 -0.06 -0.53
CA THR A 91 8.88 1.28 -0.93
C THR A 91 9.79 1.89 0.13
N ARG A 92 9.39 1.81 1.39
CA ARG A 92 10.21 2.27 2.51
C ARG A 92 11.55 1.54 2.57
N ARG A 93 11.55 0.21 2.45
CA ARG A 93 12.78 -0.60 2.48
C ARG A 93 13.71 -0.29 1.31
N SER A 94 13.16 -0.01 0.12
CA SER A 94 13.99 0.36 -1.04
C SER A 94 14.71 1.69 -0.84
N GLN A 95 14.12 2.63 -0.08
CA GLN A 95 14.71 3.93 0.24
C GLN A 95 15.71 3.86 1.42
N ILE A 96 15.60 2.83 2.27
CA ILE A 96 16.47 2.64 3.44
C ILE A 96 17.59 1.69 3.03
N GLY A 97 18.81 2.22 2.85
CA GLY A 97 20.00 1.40 2.66
C GLY A 97 20.47 0.72 3.94
N THR A 98 21.62 0.09 3.89
CA THR A 98 22.25 -0.63 5.03
C THR A 98 22.75 0.32 6.12
N GLY A 99 22.86 1.62 5.80
CA GLY A 99 23.46 2.64 6.70
C GLY A 99 24.97 2.57 6.78
N GLU A 100 25.61 1.77 5.93
CA GLU A 100 27.06 1.68 5.86
C GLU A 100 27.69 2.97 5.29
N ARG A 101 28.97 3.18 5.61
CA ARG A 101 29.72 4.35 5.13
C ARG A 101 29.84 4.42 3.60
N SER A 102 29.70 3.30 2.91
CA SER A 102 29.67 3.20 1.45
C SER A 102 28.47 3.92 0.83
N GLU A 103 27.36 3.98 1.55
CA GLU A 103 26.10 4.61 1.12
C GLU A 103 26.00 6.10 1.53
N LYS A 104 27.12 6.76 1.77
CA LYS A 104 27.10 8.20 2.06
C LYS A 104 26.46 8.99 0.92
N ILE A 105 25.50 9.82 1.25
CA ILE A 105 24.81 10.68 0.28
C ILE A 105 25.62 11.96 0.05
N ARG A 106 26.04 12.63 1.12
CA ARG A 106 26.77 13.90 1.04
C ARG A 106 28.02 13.91 1.92
N THR A 107 29.02 14.66 1.50
CA THR A 107 30.21 14.96 2.30
C THR A 107 30.32 16.46 2.48
N TYR A 108 30.46 16.90 3.72
CA TYR A 108 30.72 18.27 4.10
C TYR A 108 32.18 18.41 4.51
N ASN A 109 32.97 19.10 3.70
CA ASN A 109 34.40 19.32 3.90
C ASN A 109 34.65 20.73 4.36
N TYR A 110 34.76 20.95 5.66
CA TYR A 110 34.91 22.27 6.29
C TYR A 110 36.20 22.98 5.87
N PRO A 111 37.40 22.32 5.84
CA PRO A 111 38.64 22.96 5.44
C PRO A 111 38.62 23.53 4.02
N GLN A 112 37.87 22.89 3.10
CA GLN A 112 37.75 23.32 1.72
C GLN A 112 36.46 24.10 1.42
N SER A 113 35.62 24.32 2.46
CA SER A 113 34.27 24.91 2.32
C SER A 113 33.44 24.27 1.20
N ARG A 114 33.58 22.94 1.02
CA ARG A 114 32.99 22.18 -0.07
C ARG A 114 31.93 21.20 0.44
N VAL A 115 30.78 21.17 -0.24
CA VAL A 115 29.75 20.14 -0.08
C VAL A 115 29.67 19.35 -1.37
N THR A 116 29.75 18.03 -1.29
CA THR A 116 29.65 17.14 -2.45
C THR A 116 28.49 16.16 -2.26
N ASP A 117 27.55 16.12 -3.19
CA ASP A 117 26.51 15.09 -3.26
C ASP A 117 27.03 13.94 -4.14
N HIS A 118 27.14 12.74 -3.53
CA HIS A 118 27.72 11.57 -4.20
C HIS A 118 26.75 10.85 -5.13
N ARG A 119 25.46 11.15 -5.07
CA ARG A 119 24.46 10.55 -5.97
C ARG A 119 24.60 11.07 -7.41
N ILE A 120 24.90 12.36 -7.52
CA ILE A 120 25.01 13.08 -8.79
C ILE A 120 26.44 13.59 -9.08
N ASN A 121 27.38 13.40 -8.13
CA ASN A 121 28.77 13.87 -8.20
C ASN A 121 28.92 15.40 -8.37
N VAL A 122 27.96 16.17 -7.90
CA VAL A 122 27.98 17.63 -7.93
C VAL A 122 28.56 18.18 -6.63
N SER A 123 29.36 19.24 -6.73
CA SER A 123 29.99 19.90 -5.58
C SER A 123 29.73 21.41 -5.62
N SER A 124 29.35 21.97 -4.46
CA SER A 124 29.36 23.40 -4.20
C SER A 124 30.53 23.77 -3.29
N TYR A 125 31.16 24.90 -3.56
CA TYR A 125 32.28 25.46 -2.77
C TYR A 125 31.81 26.54 -1.80
N ASN A 126 30.53 26.72 -1.62
CA ASN A 126 29.92 27.65 -0.67
C ASN A 126 29.14 26.87 0.38
N MET A 127 29.85 26.28 1.34
CA MET A 127 29.22 25.51 2.41
C MET A 127 28.23 26.34 3.23
N ALA A 128 28.52 27.62 3.49
CA ALA A 128 27.63 28.50 4.24
C ALA A 128 26.29 28.66 3.51
N GLY A 129 26.31 28.95 2.20
CA GLY A 129 25.09 29.06 1.40
C GLY A 129 24.25 27.79 1.35
N VAL A 130 24.92 26.63 1.33
CA VAL A 130 24.21 25.32 1.41
C VAL A 130 23.60 25.10 2.79
N MET A 131 24.30 25.44 3.87
CA MET A 131 23.80 25.26 5.24
C MET A 131 22.66 26.23 5.56
N ASP A 132 22.70 27.45 5.02
CA ASP A 132 21.66 28.45 5.16
C ASP A 132 20.47 28.24 4.21
N GLY A 133 20.59 27.30 3.26
CA GLY A 133 19.54 26.91 2.33
C GLY A 133 19.57 27.61 0.97
N TYR A 134 20.33 28.68 0.80
CA TYR A 134 20.34 29.49 -0.44
C TYR A 134 20.90 28.76 -1.68
N GLU A 135 21.71 27.74 -1.50
CA GLU A 135 22.29 26.92 -2.58
C GLU A 135 21.77 25.49 -2.62
N LEU A 136 20.73 25.17 -1.86
CA LEU A 136 20.11 23.83 -1.91
C LEU A 136 19.40 23.59 -3.24
N ASP A 137 18.82 24.62 -3.84
CA ASP A 137 18.08 24.53 -5.10
C ASP A 137 18.92 23.95 -6.23
N THR A 138 20.20 24.31 -6.30
CA THR A 138 21.13 23.76 -7.29
C THR A 138 21.25 22.24 -7.19
N PHE A 139 21.33 21.68 -5.97
CA PHE A 139 21.35 20.24 -5.77
C PHE A 139 20.00 19.57 -6.08
N ILE A 140 18.89 20.28 -5.80
CA ILE A 140 17.54 19.78 -6.06
C ILE A 140 17.29 19.69 -7.57
N GLU A 141 17.63 20.73 -8.31
CA GLU A 141 17.48 20.76 -9.77
C GLU A 141 18.30 19.65 -10.44
N GLU A 142 19.56 19.48 -10.06
CA GLU A 142 20.41 18.44 -10.59
C GLU A 142 19.94 17.02 -10.26
N LEU A 143 19.37 16.83 -9.05
CA LEU A 143 18.75 15.55 -8.66
C LEU A 143 17.47 15.26 -9.46
N GLN A 144 16.65 16.29 -9.73
CA GLN A 144 15.46 16.16 -10.57
C GLN A 144 15.84 15.78 -12.01
N HIS A 145 16.83 16.45 -12.59
CA HIS A 145 17.32 16.12 -13.92
C HIS A 145 17.87 14.70 -14.02
N ALA A 146 18.60 14.25 -12.98
CA ALA A 146 19.12 12.89 -12.93
C ALA A 146 17.98 11.85 -12.87
N GLU A 147 16.95 12.11 -12.06
CA GLU A 147 15.78 11.23 -11.93
C GLU A 147 14.96 11.19 -13.22
N GLU A 148 14.75 12.34 -13.89
CA GLU A 148 14.06 12.40 -15.17
C GLU A 148 14.82 11.61 -16.26
N ALA A 149 16.14 11.75 -16.31
CA ALA A 149 16.98 11.01 -17.24
C ALA A 149 16.90 9.49 -16.99
N GLU A 150 16.90 9.05 -15.74
CA GLU A 150 16.76 7.64 -15.39
C GLU A 150 15.36 7.10 -15.77
N ARG A 151 14.30 7.87 -15.51
CA ARG A 151 12.94 7.50 -15.93
C ARG A 151 12.83 7.34 -17.44
N LEU A 152 13.39 8.26 -18.22
CA LEU A 152 13.41 8.18 -19.69
C LEU A 152 14.17 6.95 -20.18
N ALA A 153 15.34 6.66 -19.62
CA ALA A 153 16.12 5.49 -19.96
C ALA A 153 15.36 4.17 -19.64
N ASN A 154 14.64 4.12 -18.54
CA ASN A 154 13.82 2.97 -18.17
C ASN A 154 12.61 2.80 -19.12
N PHE A 155 11.99 3.89 -19.58
CA PHE A 155 10.93 3.83 -20.58
C PHE A 155 11.42 3.27 -21.92
N GLU A 156 12.59 3.67 -22.38
CA GLU A 156 13.19 3.16 -23.62
C GLU A 156 13.60 1.68 -23.54
N SER A 157 13.96 1.21 -22.35
CA SER A 157 14.35 -0.19 -22.13
C SER A 157 13.13 -1.13 -22.06
N ASN A 158 11.98 -0.66 -21.54
CA ASN A 158 10.75 -1.45 -21.40
C ASN A 158 9.85 -1.40 -22.65
N GLY A 159 10.17 -0.58 -23.65
CA GLY A 159 9.43 -0.46 -24.91
C GLY A 159 9.94 -1.36 -26.05
N LYS A 160 10.84 -2.29 -25.75
CA LYS A 160 11.31 -3.34 -26.65
C LYS A 160 10.82 -4.70 -26.15
#